data_74da43429ef22bb42081e51bbd5218f5
#
_entry.id   74da43429ef22bb42081e51bbd5218f5
#
_cell.length_a   1.000
_cell.length_b   1.000
_cell.length_c   1.000
_cell.angle_alpha   90.00
_cell.angle_beta   90.00
_cell.angle_gamma   90.00
#
_symmetry.space_group_name_H-M   'P 1'
#
loop_
_entity.id
_entity.type
_entity.pdbx_description
1 polymer ?
#
loop_
_entity_poly.entity_id
_entity_poly.type
_entity_poly.pdbx_seq_one_letter_code
_entity_poly.pdbx_strand_id
1 'polypeptide(L)'
;MALHSTRWLALSYFTYFFSYGIFLPFWSVWLKGLGLTPETIGLLLGVGLVARFLGSLLIAPRVSDPSRLISALRVLALLTLVFALAFWAGTHVVWLMVVMVGFNLFFSPLVPLTDALANTWQKQITLDYGRVRLWGSIAFVIGSALTGKLVSLYDYQAILALLTLGVASMLLGMLLRPSVPPQGESRQQESAGWPAWRTLVAQSWRFLACVCLLQGAHAAYYGFSAIYWQGAGYSASAVGYLWSLGVVAEVIIFALSKKLFRRFSARDLLLLSAVCGVVRWGLMGWSTALPWLIVIQILHCGTFTVCHLAAMRYIAARQGSEVIRLQAVYSAVAMGGSIAIMTVFAGFLYQHLGGGVFWIMALVALPAIFLRPKVVAAS
;
A
#
# COMPACT_ATOMS: atom_id res chain seq x y z
N MET A 1 0.05 26.76 20.93
CA MET A 1 -1.04 27.06 19.99
C MET A 1 -1.62 25.73 19.52
N ALA A 2 -2.93 25.49 19.61
CA ALA A 2 -3.55 24.26 19.15
C ALA A 2 -3.85 24.34 17.65
N LEU A 3 -3.55 23.29 16.90
CA LEU A 3 -3.88 23.18 15.48
C LEU A 3 -5.32 22.64 15.35
N HIS A 4 -6.10 23.22 14.44
CA HIS A 4 -7.45 22.72 14.17
C HIS A 4 -7.39 21.22 13.82
N SER A 5 -8.30 20.42 14.41
CA SER A 5 -8.23 18.95 14.31
C SER A 5 -8.29 18.42 12.86
N THR A 6 -9.06 19.06 12.00
CA THR A 6 -9.08 18.73 10.55
C THR A 6 -7.72 18.95 9.89
N ARG A 7 -7.04 20.05 10.22
CA ARG A 7 -5.69 20.32 9.70
C ARG A 7 -4.65 19.38 10.30
N TRP A 8 -4.81 19.03 11.57
CA TRP A 8 -3.94 18.05 12.24
C TRP A 8 -4.01 16.69 11.52
N LEU A 9 -5.22 16.27 11.20
CA LEU A 9 -5.47 15.02 10.48
C LEU A 9 -4.91 15.06 9.05
N ALA A 10 -5.16 16.17 8.33
CA ALA A 10 -4.62 16.37 6.98
C ALA A 10 -3.08 16.35 6.97
N LEU A 11 -2.45 16.98 7.96
CA LEU A 11 -0.99 16.98 8.10
C LEU A 11 -0.46 15.57 8.40
N SER A 12 -1.15 14.79 9.21
CA SER A 12 -0.78 13.40 9.52
C SER A 12 -0.83 12.51 8.28
N TYR A 13 -1.89 12.60 7.48
CA TYR A 13 -1.97 11.89 6.20
C TYR A 13 -0.91 12.37 5.22
N PHE A 14 -0.71 13.67 5.12
CA PHE A 14 0.27 14.26 4.21
C PHE A 14 1.68 13.72 4.52
N THR A 15 2.13 13.83 5.76
CA THR A 15 3.49 13.43 6.15
C THR A 15 3.71 11.92 6.06
N TYR A 16 2.71 11.13 6.40
CA TYR A 16 2.77 9.67 6.21
C TYR A 16 2.93 9.31 4.73
N PHE A 17 2.03 9.79 3.88
CA PHE A 17 2.03 9.42 2.46
C PHE A 17 3.14 10.08 1.66
N PHE A 18 3.64 11.22 2.10
CA PHE A 18 4.89 11.77 1.59
C PHE A 18 6.05 10.79 1.80
N SER A 19 6.20 10.28 3.01
CA SER A 19 7.21 9.27 3.36
C SER A 19 7.00 7.97 2.59
N TYR A 20 5.75 7.52 2.46
CA TYR A 20 5.41 6.31 1.72
C TYR A 20 5.64 6.46 0.21
N GLY A 21 5.41 7.66 -0.34
CA GLY A 21 5.72 8.00 -1.74
C GLY A 21 7.22 8.01 -2.04
N ILE A 22 8.06 8.16 -1.03
CA ILE A 22 9.51 7.98 -1.14
C ILE A 22 9.85 6.48 -1.05
N PHE A 23 9.31 5.82 -0.05
CA PHE A 23 9.67 4.45 0.31
C PHE A 23 9.19 3.43 -0.73
N LEU A 24 7.93 3.46 -1.12
CA LEU A 24 7.36 2.44 -2.00
C LEU A 24 8.02 2.40 -3.38
N PRO A 25 8.16 3.52 -4.11
CA PRO A 25 8.78 3.48 -5.45
C PRO A 25 10.30 3.32 -5.44
N PHE A 26 10.99 3.87 -4.44
CA PHE A 26 12.44 4.07 -4.51
C PHE A 26 13.26 3.27 -3.51
N TRP A 27 12.65 2.54 -2.59
CA TRP A 27 13.45 1.80 -1.61
C TRP A 27 14.31 0.71 -2.25
N SER A 28 13.80 0.04 -3.26
CA SER A 28 14.58 -0.90 -4.06
C SER A 28 15.78 -0.25 -4.75
N VAL A 29 15.65 0.99 -5.18
CA VAL A 29 16.74 1.77 -5.77
C VAL A 29 17.83 2.07 -4.74
N TRP A 30 17.44 2.41 -3.50
CA TRP A 30 18.39 2.60 -2.41
C TRP A 30 19.14 1.30 -2.09
N LEU A 31 18.43 0.18 -1.99
CA LEU A 31 19.03 -1.13 -1.74
C LEU A 31 19.97 -1.55 -2.87
N LYS A 32 19.59 -1.29 -4.13
CA LYS A 32 20.47 -1.54 -5.28
C LYS A 32 21.73 -0.67 -5.23
N GLY A 33 21.60 0.59 -4.82
CA GLY A 33 22.73 1.50 -4.64
C GLY A 33 23.75 0.99 -3.61
N LEU A 34 23.32 0.20 -2.63
CA LEU A 34 24.20 -0.48 -1.68
C LEU A 34 24.92 -1.69 -2.28
N GLY A 35 24.64 -2.06 -3.53
CA GLY A 35 25.26 -3.20 -4.20
C GLY A 35 24.53 -4.52 -3.99
N LEU A 36 23.30 -4.51 -3.46
CA LEU A 36 22.52 -5.73 -3.23
C LEU A 36 21.96 -6.29 -4.54
N THR A 37 21.89 -7.61 -4.63
CA THR A 37 21.31 -8.32 -5.76
C THR A 37 19.78 -8.24 -5.74
N PRO A 38 19.09 -8.37 -6.89
CA PRO A 38 17.63 -8.40 -6.92
C PRO A 38 17.01 -9.47 -6.01
N GLU A 39 17.64 -10.62 -5.88
CA GLU A 39 17.19 -11.69 -4.96
C GLU A 39 17.18 -11.20 -3.50
N THR A 40 18.27 -10.59 -3.05
CA THR A 40 18.37 -10.02 -1.70
C THR A 40 17.40 -8.85 -1.50
N ILE A 41 17.25 -7.99 -2.50
CA ILE A 41 16.28 -6.88 -2.47
C ILE A 41 14.86 -7.43 -2.30
N GLY A 42 14.49 -8.43 -3.08
CA GLY A 42 13.17 -9.08 -2.98
C GLY A 42 12.93 -9.71 -1.61
N LEU A 43 13.94 -10.33 -1.02
CA LEU A 43 13.86 -10.89 0.33
C LEU A 43 13.65 -9.81 1.39
N LEU A 44 14.42 -8.73 1.34
CA LEU A 44 14.29 -7.60 2.27
C LEU A 44 12.93 -6.91 2.15
N LEU A 45 12.47 -6.65 0.94
CA LEU A 45 11.15 -6.06 0.69
C LEU A 45 10.02 -6.99 1.14
N GLY A 46 10.14 -8.29 0.87
CA GLY A 46 9.15 -9.29 1.28
C GLY A 46 9.04 -9.40 2.80
N VAL A 47 10.15 -9.46 3.51
CA VAL A 47 10.19 -9.46 4.98
C VAL A 47 9.58 -8.16 5.54
N GLY A 48 9.89 -7.02 4.92
CA GLY A 48 9.29 -5.74 5.27
C GLY A 48 7.76 -5.74 5.11
N LEU A 49 7.23 -6.34 4.05
CA LEU A 49 5.78 -6.46 3.82
C LEU A 49 5.11 -7.38 4.84
N VAL A 50 5.75 -8.48 5.24
CA VAL A 50 5.25 -9.32 6.34
C VAL A 50 5.20 -8.52 7.64
N ALA A 51 6.23 -7.75 7.94
CA ALA A 51 6.26 -6.88 9.12
C ALA A 51 5.17 -5.80 9.07
N ARG A 52 4.91 -5.20 7.90
CA ARG A 52 3.80 -4.26 7.70
C ARG A 52 2.46 -4.91 8.04
N PHE A 53 2.22 -6.08 7.52
CA PHE A 53 1.02 -6.83 7.81
C PHE A 53 0.87 -7.12 9.32
N LEU A 54 1.92 -7.64 9.94
CA LEU A 54 1.91 -7.93 11.38
C LEU A 54 1.71 -6.68 12.23
N GLY A 55 2.30 -5.57 11.87
CA GLY A 55 2.11 -4.28 12.56
C GLY A 55 0.65 -3.83 12.54
N SER A 56 0.03 -3.84 11.38
CA SER A 56 -1.38 -3.46 11.25
C SER A 56 -2.33 -4.45 11.93
N LEU A 57 -2.03 -5.74 11.89
CA LEU A 57 -2.86 -6.77 12.50
C LEU A 57 -2.75 -6.82 14.02
N LEU A 58 -1.54 -6.67 14.56
CA LEU A 58 -1.26 -6.88 15.98
C LEU A 58 -1.27 -5.58 16.78
N ILE A 59 -0.79 -4.48 16.23
CA ILE A 59 -0.64 -3.22 16.97
C ILE A 59 -1.91 -2.37 16.88
N ALA A 60 -2.43 -2.14 15.67
CA ALA A 60 -3.57 -1.25 15.49
C ALA A 60 -4.82 -1.65 16.31
N PRO A 61 -5.23 -2.94 16.38
CA PRO A 61 -6.41 -3.32 17.16
C PRO A 61 -6.26 -3.16 18.66
N ARG A 62 -5.03 -3.12 19.18
CA ARG A 62 -4.78 -2.94 20.61
C ARG A 62 -5.06 -1.53 21.12
N VAL A 63 -5.13 -0.56 20.21
CA VAL A 63 -5.54 0.80 20.53
C VAL A 63 -7.06 0.91 20.34
N SER A 64 -7.80 0.41 21.30
CA SER A 64 -9.28 0.37 21.27
C SER A 64 -9.93 1.64 21.86
N ASP A 65 -9.25 2.32 22.77
CA ASP A 65 -9.74 3.54 23.40
C ASP A 65 -9.40 4.76 22.53
N PRO A 66 -10.40 5.51 22.01
CA PRO A 66 -10.18 6.69 21.19
C PRO A 66 -9.29 7.76 21.85
N SER A 67 -9.35 7.89 23.16
CA SER A 67 -8.52 8.86 23.91
C SER A 67 -7.02 8.57 23.83
N ARG A 68 -6.64 7.35 23.48
CA ARG A 68 -5.23 6.91 23.36
C ARG A 68 -4.70 6.96 21.93
N LEU A 69 -5.53 7.27 20.93
CA LEU A 69 -5.12 7.24 19.52
C LEU A 69 -3.96 8.19 19.22
N ILE A 70 -4.01 9.42 19.70
CA ILE A 70 -2.96 10.42 19.44
C ILE A 70 -1.65 10.01 20.10
N SER A 71 -1.69 9.53 21.35
CA SER A 71 -0.50 9.05 22.05
C SER A 71 0.12 7.84 21.33
N ALA A 72 -0.71 6.91 20.85
CA ALA A 72 -0.26 5.75 20.08
C ALA A 72 0.39 6.18 18.77
N LEU A 73 -0.21 7.12 18.04
CA LEU A 73 0.35 7.66 16.80
C LEU A 73 1.73 8.31 17.04
N ARG A 74 1.88 9.08 18.10
CA ARG A 74 3.15 9.72 18.49
C ARG A 74 4.23 8.69 18.81
N VAL A 75 3.91 7.66 19.57
CA VAL A 75 4.85 6.59 19.91
C VAL A 75 5.29 5.83 18.66
N LEU A 76 4.33 5.46 17.80
CA LEU A 76 4.64 4.76 16.55
C LEU A 76 5.45 5.62 15.58
N ALA A 77 5.17 6.90 15.48
CA ALA A 77 5.96 7.83 14.68
C ALA A 77 7.39 7.96 15.21
N LEU A 78 7.57 8.02 16.53
CA LEU A 78 8.89 8.03 17.16
C LEU A 78 9.68 6.74 16.87
N LEU A 79 9.06 5.58 17.05
CA LEU A 79 9.69 4.30 16.77
C LEU A 79 10.03 4.15 15.28
N THR A 80 9.16 4.61 14.39
CA THR A 80 9.42 4.65 12.94
C THR A 80 10.65 5.51 12.64
N LEU A 81 10.77 6.68 13.28
CA LEU A 81 11.94 7.55 13.12
C LEU A 81 13.21 6.89 13.64
N VAL A 82 13.15 6.21 14.77
CA VAL A 82 14.30 5.48 15.33
C VAL A 82 14.82 4.45 14.32
N PHE A 83 13.93 3.67 13.69
CA PHE A 83 14.33 2.70 12.67
C PHE A 83 14.75 3.35 11.34
N ALA A 84 14.17 4.49 10.96
CA ALA A 84 14.66 5.26 9.82
C ALA A 84 16.10 5.75 10.04
N LEU A 85 16.39 6.23 11.23
CA LEU A 85 17.77 6.61 11.63
C LEU A 85 18.70 5.40 11.71
N ALA A 86 18.21 4.23 12.10
CA ALA A 86 18.98 2.99 12.16
C ALA A 86 19.48 2.53 10.77
N PHE A 87 18.83 2.90 9.68
CA PHE A 87 19.36 2.68 8.33
C PHE A 87 20.68 3.40 8.05
N TRP A 88 20.94 4.50 8.75
CA TRP A 88 22.22 5.23 8.66
C TRP A 88 23.38 4.52 9.38
N ALA A 89 23.07 3.62 10.31
CA ALA A 89 24.07 3.01 11.19
C ALA A 89 24.83 1.84 10.55
N GLY A 90 24.37 1.28 9.46
CA GLY A 90 25.03 0.17 8.80
C GLY A 90 24.31 -0.33 7.55
N THR A 91 25.05 -1.09 6.75
CA THR A 91 24.58 -1.61 5.44
C THR A 91 24.70 -3.14 5.35
N HIS A 92 25.04 -3.83 6.44
CA HIS A 92 25.09 -5.29 6.46
C HIS A 92 23.68 -5.87 6.28
N VAL A 93 23.55 -6.95 5.51
CA VAL A 93 22.24 -7.55 5.18
C VAL A 93 21.43 -7.91 6.42
N VAL A 94 22.04 -8.49 7.45
CA VAL A 94 21.34 -8.86 8.69
C VAL A 94 20.84 -7.60 9.41
N TRP A 95 21.63 -6.53 9.46
CA TRP A 95 21.21 -5.25 10.01
C TRP A 95 20.05 -4.65 9.24
N LEU A 96 20.14 -4.64 7.91
CA LEU A 96 19.05 -4.16 7.04
C LEU A 96 17.76 -4.97 7.24
N MET A 97 17.89 -6.29 7.44
CA MET A 97 16.74 -7.16 7.72
C MET A 97 16.03 -6.75 9.01
N VAL A 98 16.77 -6.57 10.09
CA VAL A 98 16.22 -6.16 11.40
C VAL A 98 15.59 -4.77 11.31
N VAL A 99 16.25 -3.83 10.66
CA VAL A 99 15.74 -2.46 10.52
C VAL A 99 14.52 -2.40 9.60
N MET A 100 14.49 -3.18 8.52
CA MET A 100 13.30 -3.32 7.65
C MET A 100 12.10 -3.83 8.43
N VAL A 101 12.28 -4.85 9.26
CA VAL A 101 11.21 -5.37 10.12
C VAL A 101 10.71 -4.28 11.07
N GLY A 102 11.60 -3.64 11.81
CA GLY A 102 11.22 -2.60 12.78
C GLY A 102 10.54 -1.40 12.14
N PHE A 103 11.11 -0.88 11.05
CA PHE A 103 10.53 0.24 10.32
C PHE A 103 9.11 -0.06 9.83
N ASN A 104 8.92 -1.16 9.13
CA ASN A 104 7.62 -1.53 8.59
C ASN A 104 6.59 -1.89 9.66
N LEU A 105 7.03 -2.55 10.74
CA LEU A 105 6.17 -2.93 11.86
C LEU A 105 5.51 -1.72 12.52
N PHE A 106 6.23 -0.63 12.69
CA PHE A 106 5.76 0.59 13.35
C PHE A 106 5.19 1.62 12.40
N PHE A 107 5.63 1.63 11.15
CA PHE A 107 5.12 2.55 10.13
C PHE A 107 3.71 2.17 9.65
N SER A 108 3.45 0.89 9.45
CA SER A 108 2.19 0.43 8.86
C SER A 108 0.95 0.70 9.70
N PRO A 109 0.95 0.58 11.04
CA PRO A 109 -0.24 0.83 11.87
C PRO A 109 -0.69 2.29 11.88
N LEU A 110 0.16 3.22 11.46
CA LEU A 110 -0.15 4.66 11.46
C LEU A 110 -1.38 4.99 10.60
N VAL A 111 -1.57 4.31 9.46
CA VAL A 111 -2.73 4.56 8.60
C VAL A 111 -4.04 4.09 9.23
N PRO A 112 -4.20 2.83 9.64
CA PRO A 112 -5.45 2.40 10.24
C PRO A 112 -5.77 3.14 11.55
N LEU A 113 -4.77 3.55 12.33
CA LEU A 113 -4.99 4.35 13.53
C LEU A 113 -5.37 5.80 13.20
N THR A 114 -4.80 6.39 12.16
CA THR A 114 -5.21 7.71 11.66
C THR A 114 -6.63 7.66 11.10
N ASP A 115 -6.99 6.61 10.39
CA ASP A 115 -8.37 6.38 9.93
C ASP A 115 -9.34 6.22 11.10
N ALA A 116 -8.95 5.50 12.14
CA ALA A 116 -9.75 5.37 13.37
C ALA A 116 -9.94 6.73 14.07
N LEU A 117 -8.92 7.56 14.08
CA LEU A 117 -9.01 8.94 14.60
C LEU A 117 -9.96 9.80 13.75
N ALA A 118 -9.87 9.69 12.42
CA ALA A 118 -10.78 10.39 11.52
C ALA A 118 -12.24 9.99 11.78
N ASN A 119 -12.50 8.69 11.90
CA ASN A 119 -13.82 8.16 12.21
C ASN A 119 -14.33 8.66 13.57
N THR A 120 -13.47 8.74 14.56
CA THR A 120 -13.80 9.28 15.88
C THR A 120 -14.17 10.76 15.79
N TRP A 121 -13.36 11.56 15.13
CA TRP A 121 -13.63 13.00 14.97
C TRP A 121 -14.81 13.32 14.06
N GLN A 122 -15.16 12.46 13.11
CA GLN A 122 -16.39 12.66 12.32
C GLN A 122 -17.67 12.70 13.16
N LYS A 123 -17.64 12.05 14.33
CA LYS A 123 -18.76 12.08 15.30
C LYS A 123 -18.74 13.30 16.21
N GLN A 124 -17.63 14.02 16.29
CA GLN A 124 -17.42 15.15 17.20
C GLN A 124 -17.40 16.50 16.50
N ILE A 125 -16.91 16.56 15.26
CA ILE A 125 -16.74 17.77 14.47
C ILE A 125 -17.19 17.54 13.02
N THR A 126 -17.44 18.63 12.31
CA THR A 126 -17.68 18.58 10.87
C THR A 126 -16.37 18.25 10.14
N LEU A 127 -16.30 17.08 9.56
CA LEU A 127 -15.11 16.55 8.88
C LEU A 127 -15.50 15.86 7.59
N ASP A 128 -14.96 16.32 6.46
CA ASP A 128 -15.04 15.62 5.19
C ASP A 128 -13.82 14.68 5.06
N TYR A 129 -14.03 13.41 5.34
CA TYR A 129 -12.97 12.38 5.29
C TYR A 129 -12.31 12.31 3.91
N GLY A 130 -13.10 12.35 2.84
CA GLY A 130 -12.57 12.25 1.48
C GLY A 130 -11.60 13.37 1.14
N ARG A 131 -11.94 14.61 1.50
CA ARG A 131 -11.06 15.76 1.29
C ARG A 131 -9.78 15.69 2.12
N VAL A 132 -9.90 15.28 3.38
CA VAL A 132 -8.74 15.15 4.26
C VAL A 132 -7.82 14.02 3.78
N ARG A 133 -8.41 12.89 3.39
CA ARG A 133 -7.67 11.74 2.88
C ARG A 133 -6.96 12.01 1.54
N LEU A 134 -7.55 12.87 0.71
CA LEU A 134 -6.96 13.28 -0.57
C LEU A 134 -5.56 13.92 -0.41
N TRP A 135 -5.30 14.59 0.71
CA TRP A 135 -3.97 15.12 1.01
C TRP A 135 -2.89 14.02 1.05
N GLY A 136 -3.26 12.80 1.42
CA GLY A 136 -2.37 11.64 1.33
C GLY A 136 -1.96 11.33 -0.10
N SER A 137 -2.88 11.30 -1.04
CA SER A 137 -2.56 11.07 -2.46
C SER A 137 -1.71 12.19 -3.05
N ILE A 138 -2.02 13.44 -2.74
CA ILE A 138 -1.21 14.60 -3.14
C ILE A 138 0.22 14.48 -2.60
N ALA A 139 0.36 14.12 -1.32
CA ALA A 139 1.65 13.94 -0.67
C ALA A 139 2.46 12.80 -1.29
N PHE A 140 1.83 11.69 -1.66
CA PHE A 140 2.48 10.58 -2.34
C PHE A 140 3.06 11.03 -3.69
N VAL A 141 2.29 11.75 -4.47
CA VAL A 141 2.74 12.32 -5.76
C VAL A 141 3.93 13.26 -5.56
N ILE A 142 3.84 14.17 -4.59
CA ILE A 142 4.94 15.10 -4.27
C ILE A 142 6.18 14.32 -3.80
N GLY A 143 6.02 13.35 -2.91
CA GLY A 143 7.11 12.53 -2.40
C GLY A 143 7.82 11.75 -3.52
N SER A 144 7.07 11.13 -4.42
CA SER A 144 7.63 10.39 -5.55
C SER A 144 8.33 11.30 -6.55
N ALA A 145 7.73 12.42 -6.93
CA ALA A 145 8.31 13.36 -7.87
C ALA A 145 9.56 14.04 -7.31
N LEU A 146 9.52 14.49 -6.06
CA LEU A 146 10.65 15.12 -5.39
C LEU A 146 11.81 14.15 -5.22
N THR A 147 11.54 12.93 -4.79
CA THR A 147 12.57 11.89 -4.63
C THR A 147 13.23 11.59 -5.97
N GLY A 148 12.45 11.40 -7.02
CA GLY A 148 12.99 11.17 -8.36
C GLY A 148 13.92 12.29 -8.81
N LYS A 149 13.53 13.54 -8.60
CA LYS A 149 14.35 14.70 -8.93
C LYS A 149 15.65 14.75 -8.13
N LEU A 150 15.61 14.53 -6.83
CA LEU A 150 16.80 14.59 -5.99
C LEU A 150 17.74 13.42 -6.24
N VAL A 151 17.24 12.25 -6.54
CA VAL A 151 18.06 11.10 -6.95
C VAL A 151 18.76 11.40 -8.30
N SER A 152 18.07 12.03 -9.23
CA SER A 152 18.66 12.44 -10.52
C SER A 152 19.76 13.49 -10.36
N LEU A 153 19.64 14.39 -9.37
CA LEU A 153 20.61 15.48 -9.14
C LEU A 153 21.79 15.03 -8.27
N TYR A 154 21.56 14.19 -7.27
CA TYR A 154 22.59 13.80 -6.29
C TYR A 154 23.00 12.33 -6.45
N ASP A 155 22.20 11.40 -5.99
CA ASP A 155 22.26 9.95 -6.21
C ASP A 155 21.22 9.23 -5.34
N TYR A 156 21.33 7.87 -5.26
CA TYR A 156 20.43 7.05 -4.47
C TYR A 156 20.45 7.38 -2.94
N GLN A 157 21.49 8.00 -2.42
CA GLN A 157 21.58 8.37 -0.99
C GLN A 157 20.55 9.42 -0.60
N ALA A 158 20.07 10.22 -1.54
CA ALA A 158 18.98 11.16 -1.32
C ALA A 158 17.68 10.48 -0.86
N ILE A 159 17.46 9.22 -1.20
CA ILE A 159 16.26 8.46 -0.81
C ILE A 159 16.17 8.34 0.71
N LEU A 160 17.23 7.89 1.35
CA LEU A 160 17.25 7.72 2.81
C LEU A 160 17.16 9.08 3.53
N ALA A 161 17.84 10.10 3.01
CA ALA A 161 17.77 11.45 3.57
C ALA A 161 16.34 12.00 3.54
N LEU A 162 15.65 11.88 2.41
CA LEU A 162 14.26 12.31 2.27
C LEU A 162 13.29 11.50 3.13
N LEU A 163 13.48 10.18 3.20
CA LEU A 163 12.67 9.32 4.06
C LEU A 163 12.80 9.73 5.52
N THR A 164 14.02 9.97 5.98
CA THR A 164 14.30 10.42 7.36
C THR A 164 13.62 11.77 7.64
N LEU A 165 13.74 12.73 6.72
CA LEU A 165 13.06 14.04 6.84
C LEU A 165 11.55 13.89 6.82
N GLY A 166 10.99 13.03 5.97
CA GLY A 166 9.57 12.77 5.91
C GLY A 166 9.02 12.19 7.21
N VAL A 167 9.69 11.19 7.76
CA VAL A 167 9.30 10.57 9.03
C VAL A 167 9.49 11.53 10.21
N ALA A 168 10.57 12.31 10.22
CA ALA A 168 10.79 13.34 11.24
C ALA A 168 9.69 14.42 11.20
N SER A 169 9.30 14.89 10.02
CA SER A 169 8.20 15.84 9.88
C SER A 169 6.84 15.25 10.27
N MET A 170 6.65 13.96 10.06
CA MET A 170 5.46 13.25 10.55
C MET A 170 5.39 13.26 12.07
N LEU A 171 6.47 12.93 12.75
CA LEU A 171 6.53 12.99 14.22
C LEU A 171 6.31 14.42 14.72
N LEU A 172 6.98 15.41 14.14
CA LEU A 172 6.81 16.82 14.53
C LEU A 172 5.37 17.30 14.36
N GLY A 173 4.72 16.93 13.27
CA GLY A 173 3.31 17.23 13.03
C GLY A 173 2.38 16.58 14.06
N MET A 174 2.65 15.34 14.41
CA MET A 174 1.86 14.61 15.41
C MET A 174 2.09 15.09 16.85
N LEU A 175 3.21 15.76 17.13
CA LEU A 175 3.47 16.39 18.42
C LEU A 175 2.68 17.67 18.62
N LEU A 176 2.16 18.29 17.56
CA LEU A 176 1.25 19.43 17.68
C LEU A 176 -0.02 19.02 18.42
N ARG A 177 -0.56 19.93 19.19
CA ARG A 177 -1.78 19.68 19.94
C ARG A 177 -3.01 19.92 19.05
N PRO A 178 -3.91 18.97 18.86
CA PRO A 178 -5.16 19.19 18.15
C PRO A 178 -6.11 20.04 18.98
N SER A 179 -7.03 20.75 18.32
CA SER A 179 -8.00 21.63 19.00
C SER A 179 -9.05 20.85 19.79
N VAL A 180 -9.41 19.65 19.34
CA VAL A 180 -10.40 18.78 19.99
C VAL A 180 -9.73 17.46 20.32
N PRO A 181 -9.77 17.01 21.59
CA PRO A 181 -9.31 15.67 21.93
C PRO A 181 -10.28 14.61 21.39
N PRO A 182 -9.79 13.47 20.90
CA PRO A 182 -10.66 12.39 20.46
C PRO A 182 -11.34 11.72 21.65
N GLN A 183 -12.65 11.56 21.56
CA GLN A 183 -13.48 10.93 22.58
C GLN A 183 -14.47 9.97 21.94
N GLY A 184 -14.80 8.89 22.62
CA GLY A 184 -15.76 7.90 22.17
C GLY A 184 -15.70 6.64 23.01
N GLU A 185 -16.57 5.70 22.69
CA GLU A 185 -16.59 4.40 23.33
C GLU A 185 -15.45 3.52 22.83
N SER A 186 -14.88 2.73 23.75
CA SER A 186 -13.87 1.74 23.39
C SER A 186 -14.48 0.68 22.47
N ARG A 187 -13.76 0.35 21.39
CA ARG A 187 -14.18 -0.71 20.48
C ARG A 187 -14.04 -2.06 21.20
N GLN A 188 -15.16 -2.73 21.40
CA GLN A 188 -15.13 -4.12 21.84
C GLN A 188 -14.76 -4.99 20.62
N GLN A 189 -13.65 -5.71 20.73
CA GLN A 189 -13.35 -6.79 19.81
C GLN A 189 -14.23 -8.00 20.17
N GLU A 190 -15.22 -8.29 19.34
CA GLU A 190 -15.86 -9.59 19.39
C GLU A 190 -14.85 -10.66 18.97
N SER A 191 -14.44 -11.48 19.92
CA SER A 191 -13.59 -12.63 19.63
C SER A 191 -14.43 -13.73 18.97
N ALA A 192 -14.38 -13.81 17.66
CA ALA A 192 -14.95 -14.95 16.96
C ALA A 192 -14.01 -16.17 17.12
N GLY A 193 -14.58 -17.30 17.46
CA GLY A 193 -13.82 -18.56 17.53
C GLY A 193 -13.30 -19.00 16.16
N TRP A 194 -12.26 -19.83 16.18
CA TRP A 194 -11.64 -20.40 14.96
C TRP A 194 -12.63 -21.04 13.97
N PRO A 195 -13.69 -21.76 14.40
CA PRO A 195 -14.68 -22.33 13.48
C PRO A 195 -15.37 -21.29 12.59
N ALA A 196 -15.69 -20.11 13.14
CA ALA A 196 -16.35 -19.04 12.38
C ALA A 196 -15.42 -18.46 11.30
N TRP A 197 -14.15 -18.27 11.58
CA TRP A 197 -13.14 -17.84 10.62
C TRP A 197 -12.95 -18.87 9.50
N ARG A 198 -12.82 -20.15 9.88
CA ARG A 198 -12.68 -21.27 8.94
C ARG A 198 -13.84 -21.36 7.96
N THR A 199 -15.07 -21.23 8.45
CA THR A 199 -16.27 -21.24 7.61
C THR A 199 -16.30 -20.09 6.65
N LEU A 200 -16.00 -18.88 7.12
CA LEU A 200 -15.97 -17.68 6.29
C LEU A 200 -14.93 -17.78 5.17
N VAL A 201 -13.73 -18.24 5.48
CA VAL A 201 -12.66 -18.45 4.49
C VAL A 201 -13.09 -19.53 3.49
N ALA A 202 -13.67 -20.63 3.93
CA ALA A 202 -14.12 -21.71 3.05
C ALA A 202 -15.24 -21.24 2.09
N GLN A 203 -16.17 -20.42 2.56
CA GLN A 203 -17.23 -19.84 1.70
C GLN A 203 -16.72 -18.81 0.72
N SER A 204 -15.63 -18.14 1.02
CA SER A 204 -15.07 -17.01 0.26
C SER A 204 -13.78 -17.38 -0.48
N TRP A 205 -13.40 -18.64 -0.54
CA TRP A 205 -12.09 -19.05 -1.07
C TRP A 205 -11.83 -18.62 -2.51
N ARG A 206 -12.86 -18.64 -3.38
CA ARG A 206 -12.71 -18.21 -4.78
C ARG A 206 -12.41 -16.72 -4.85
N PHE A 207 -13.16 -15.93 -4.10
CA PHE A 207 -12.90 -14.49 -3.99
C PHE A 207 -11.48 -14.22 -3.48
N LEU A 208 -11.08 -14.88 -2.39
CA LEU A 208 -9.77 -14.70 -1.80
C LEU A 208 -8.64 -15.15 -2.75
N ALA A 209 -8.78 -16.27 -3.41
CA ALA A 209 -7.81 -16.73 -4.41
C ALA A 209 -7.70 -15.74 -5.58
N CYS A 210 -8.83 -15.26 -6.09
CA CYS A 210 -8.87 -14.29 -7.18
C CYS A 210 -8.11 -13.00 -6.81
N VAL A 211 -8.45 -12.38 -5.67
CA VAL A 211 -7.81 -11.12 -5.25
C VAL A 211 -6.35 -11.32 -4.82
N CYS A 212 -5.98 -12.48 -4.28
CA CYS A 212 -4.59 -12.82 -4.00
C CYS A 212 -3.75 -12.85 -5.28
N LEU A 213 -4.24 -13.44 -6.34
CA LEU A 213 -3.55 -13.47 -7.62
C LEU A 213 -3.46 -12.08 -8.24
N LEU A 214 -4.53 -11.29 -8.22
CA LEU A 214 -4.54 -9.95 -8.79
C LEU A 214 -3.66 -8.97 -8.02
N GLN A 215 -3.70 -8.99 -6.70
CA GLN A 215 -2.85 -8.14 -5.88
C GLN A 215 -1.39 -8.63 -5.87
N GLY A 216 -1.18 -9.93 -5.76
CA GLY A 216 0.16 -10.52 -5.80
C GLY A 216 0.90 -10.28 -7.11
N ALA A 217 0.18 -10.19 -8.23
CA ALA A 217 0.74 -9.88 -9.54
C ALA A 217 1.36 -8.47 -9.62
N HIS A 218 1.06 -7.57 -8.67
CA HIS A 218 1.72 -6.26 -8.56
C HIS A 218 3.14 -6.33 -7.97
N ALA A 219 3.54 -7.44 -7.40
CA ALA A 219 4.78 -7.54 -6.61
C ALA A 219 6.02 -7.10 -7.38
N ALA A 220 6.18 -7.56 -8.63
CA ALA A 220 7.32 -7.16 -9.45
C ALA A 220 7.30 -5.67 -9.79
N TYR A 221 6.14 -5.08 -9.99
CA TYR A 221 5.97 -3.64 -10.22
C TYR A 221 6.38 -2.85 -8.97
N TYR A 222 5.86 -3.18 -7.81
CA TYR A 222 6.18 -2.47 -6.57
C TYR A 222 7.67 -2.59 -6.21
N GLY A 223 8.26 -3.75 -6.39
CA GLY A 223 9.64 -4.00 -6.00
C GLY A 223 10.69 -3.57 -7.01
N PHE A 224 10.39 -3.71 -8.30
CA PHE A 224 11.44 -3.64 -9.34
C PHE A 224 11.15 -2.70 -10.51
N SER A 225 10.02 -2.02 -10.58
CA SER A 225 9.70 -1.11 -11.69
C SER A 225 10.72 0.02 -11.83
N ALA A 226 11.11 0.64 -10.71
CA ALA A 226 12.08 1.72 -10.72
C ALA A 226 13.45 1.24 -11.23
N ILE A 227 13.93 0.11 -10.73
CA ILE A 227 15.19 -0.50 -11.17
C ILE A 227 15.11 -0.85 -12.66
N TYR A 228 14.02 -1.46 -13.10
CA TYR A 228 13.79 -1.87 -14.47
C TYR A 228 13.80 -0.70 -15.44
N TRP A 229 13.07 0.36 -15.12
CA TRP A 229 13.00 1.54 -15.98
C TRP A 229 14.31 2.33 -15.97
N GLN A 230 15.00 2.43 -14.85
CA GLN A 230 16.35 3.02 -14.82
C GLN A 230 17.34 2.21 -15.66
N GLY A 231 17.27 0.88 -15.61
CA GLY A 231 18.05 -0.01 -16.45
C GLY A 231 17.77 0.15 -17.95
N ALA A 232 16.56 0.60 -18.31
CA ALA A 232 16.18 0.93 -19.68
C ALA A 232 16.61 2.33 -20.14
N GLY A 233 17.25 3.12 -19.24
CA GLY A 233 17.78 4.44 -19.56
C GLY A 233 16.95 5.61 -19.04
N TYR A 234 15.84 5.36 -18.34
CA TYR A 234 15.03 6.43 -17.75
C TYR A 234 15.69 6.99 -16.50
N SER A 235 15.56 8.31 -16.31
CA SER A 235 16.02 8.99 -15.11
C SER A 235 15.13 8.63 -13.91
N ALA A 236 15.64 8.81 -12.69
CA ALA A 236 14.83 8.68 -11.49
C ALA A 236 13.66 9.68 -11.46
N SER A 237 13.83 10.88 -12.05
CA SER A 237 12.72 11.83 -12.22
C SER A 237 11.59 11.25 -13.06
N ALA A 238 11.90 10.60 -14.17
CA ALA A 238 10.90 9.95 -15.01
C ALA A 238 10.16 8.85 -14.24
N VAL A 239 10.86 8.04 -13.45
CA VAL A 239 10.26 7.01 -12.57
C VAL A 239 9.28 7.65 -11.57
N GLY A 240 9.68 8.74 -10.92
CA GLY A 240 8.81 9.48 -9.99
C GLY A 240 7.55 10.01 -10.66
N TYR A 241 7.65 10.56 -11.86
CA TYR A 241 6.49 11.02 -12.62
C TYR A 241 5.58 9.88 -13.09
N LEU A 242 6.14 8.75 -13.48
CA LEU A 242 5.36 7.56 -13.86
C LEU A 242 4.57 7.01 -12.67
N TRP A 243 5.18 6.91 -11.51
CA TRP A 243 4.46 6.53 -10.28
C TRP A 243 3.36 7.53 -9.93
N SER A 244 3.64 8.81 -10.06
CA SER A 244 2.67 9.88 -9.85
C SER A 244 1.47 9.77 -10.80
N LEU A 245 1.71 9.46 -12.07
CA LEU A 245 0.65 9.25 -13.05
C LEU A 245 -0.28 8.09 -12.64
N GLY A 246 0.27 6.99 -12.14
CA GLY A 246 -0.52 5.87 -11.63
C GLY A 246 -1.44 6.27 -10.48
N VAL A 247 -0.94 7.06 -9.54
CA VAL A 247 -1.73 7.55 -8.40
C VAL A 247 -2.80 8.55 -8.84
N VAL A 248 -2.50 9.45 -9.77
CA VAL A 248 -3.50 10.38 -10.33
C VAL A 248 -4.64 9.62 -11.02
N ALA A 249 -4.31 8.61 -11.83
CA ALA A 249 -5.32 7.76 -12.47
C ALA A 249 -6.19 7.03 -11.44
N GLU A 250 -5.58 6.52 -10.37
CA GLU A 250 -6.28 5.89 -9.24
C GLU A 250 -7.29 6.84 -8.60
N VAL A 251 -6.86 8.06 -8.26
CA VAL A 251 -7.72 9.07 -7.64
C VAL A 251 -8.90 9.44 -8.53
N ILE A 252 -8.67 9.63 -9.82
CA ILE A 252 -9.72 9.96 -10.78
C ILE A 252 -10.77 8.85 -10.85
N ILE A 253 -10.34 7.59 -10.93
CA ILE A 253 -11.26 6.45 -11.00
C ILE A 253 -12.01 6.26 -9.68
N PHE A 254 -11.39 6.45 -8.53
CA PHE A 254 -12.10 6.45 -7.26
C PHE A 254 -13.20 7.53 -7.22
N ALA A 255 -12.89 8.74 -7.64
CA ALA A 255 -13.85 9.84 -7.68
C ALA A 255 -15.02 9.57 -8.61
N LEU A 256 -14.79 8.90 -9.73
CA LEU A 256 -15.81 8.59 -10.76
C LEU A 256 -16.47 7.20 -10.57
N SER A 257 -16.03 6.42 -9.60
CA SER A 257 -16.39 5.00 -9.48
C SER A 257 -17.89 4.75 -9.34
N LYS A 258 -18.60 5.58 -8.58
CA LYS A 258 -20.06 5.46 -8.41
C LYS A 258 -20.82 5.65 -9.70
N LYS A 259 -20.32 6.52 -10.58
CA LYS A 259 -20.94 6.81 -11.88
C LYS A 259 -20.56 5.76 -12.93
N LEU A 260 -19.26 5.43 -13.01
CA LEU A 260 -18.74 4.52 -14.04
C LEU A 260 -19.15 3.07 -13.83
N PHE A 261 -19.14 2.60 -12.58
CA PHE A 261 -19.33 1.20 -12.24
C PHE A 261 -20.67 0.90 -11.57
N ARG A 262 -21.65 1.77 -11.77
CA ARG A 262 -22.98 1.62 -11.17
C ARG A 262 -23.64 0.29 -11.50
N ARG A 263 -23.47 -0.20 -12.73
CA ARG A 263 -24.11 -1.42 -13.24
C ARG A 263 -23.22 -2.66 -13.16
N PHE A 264 -21.99 -2.52 -12.66
CA PHE A 264 -21.03 -3.62 -12.58
C PHE A 264 -21.19 -4.35 -11.25
N SER A 265 -21.27 -5.68 -11.30
CA SER A 265 -21.15 -6.51 -10.11
C SER A 265 -19.69 -6.61 -9.67
N ALA A 266 -19.46 -7.09 -8.43
CA ALA A 266 -18.11 -7.40 -7.99
C ALA A 266 -17.40 -8.39 -8.92
N ARG A 267 -18.13 -9.37 -9.42
CA ARG A 267 -17.62 -10.34 -10.39
C ARG A 267 -17.18 -9.72 -11.71
N ASP A 268 -17.95 -8.76 -12.23
CA ASP A 268 -17.62 -8.02 -13.46
C ASP A 268 -16.37 -7.16 -13.28
N LEU A 269 -16.27 -6.50 -12.15
CA LEU A 269 -15.10 -5.68 -11.82
C LEU A 269 -13.83 -6.54 -11.65
N LEU A 270 -13.95 -7.74 -11.08
CA LEU A 270 -12.83 -8.67 -11.00
C LEU A 270 -12.38 -9.14 -12.38
N LEU A 271 -13.31 -9.37 -13.31
CA LEU A 271 -12.94 -9.68 -14.69
C LEU A 271 -12.20 -8.51 -15.36
N LEU A 272 -12.71 -7.31 -15.21
CA LEU A 272 -12.07 -6.11 -15.74
C LEU A 272 -10.67 -5.94 -15.19
N SER A 273 -10.51 -6.11 -13.87
CA SER A 273 -9.22 -6.02 -13.20
C SER A 273 -8.24 -7.10 -13.68
N ALA A 274 -8.71 -8.34 -13.86
CA ALA A 274 -7.88 -9.44 -14.34
C ALA A 274 -7.41 -9.21 -15.79
N VAL A 275 -8.30 -8.76 -16.67
CA VAL A 275 -7.95 -8.40 -18.06
C VAL A 275 -6.94 -7.26 -18.08
N CYS A 276 -7.18 -6.19 -17.31
CA CYS A 276 -6.23 -5.08 -17.17
C CYS A 276 -4.88 -5.58 -16.65
N GLY A 277 -4.86 -6.52 -15.71
CA GLY A 277 -3.64 -7.10 -15.15
C GLY A 277 -2.83 -7.87 -16.20
N VAL A 278 -3.48 -8.75 -16.93
CA VAL A 278 -2.80 -9.51 -18.01
C VAL A 278 -2.24 -8.56 -19.07
N VAL A 279 -3.02 -7.57 -19.50
CA VAL A 279 -2.58 -6.57 -20.48
C VAL A 279 -1.44 -5.72 -19.92
N ARG A 280 -1.59 -5.18 -18.72
CA ARG A 280 -0.58 -4.29 -18.10
C ARG A 280 0.76 -4.97 -17.93
N TRP A 281 0.77 -6.15 -17.34
CA TRP A 281 2.03 -6.88 -17.08
C TRP A 281 2.62 -7.43 -18.37
N GLY A 282 1.79 -7.85 -19.31
CA GLY A 282 2.24 -8.23 -20.64
C GLY A 282 2.92 -7.07 -21.39
N LEU A 283 2.33 -5.89 -21.38
CA LEU A 283 2.92 -4.68 -21.96
C LEU A 283 4.22 -4.30 -21.26
N MET A 284 4.28 -4.43 -19.93
CA MET A 284 5.47 -4.09 -19.16
C MET A 284 6.66 -5.02 -19.47
N GLY A 285 6.41 -6.29 -19.72
CA GLY A 285 7.41 -7.24 -20.18
C GLY A 285 7.81 -7.04 -21.65
N TRP A 286 6.92 -6.48 -22.46
CA TRP A 286 7.11 -6.34 -23.89
C TRP A 286 7.86 -5.07 -24.29
N SER A 287 7.59 -3.93 -23.67
CA SER A 287 8.13 -2.64 -24.11
C SER A 287 8.48 -1.71 -22.95
N THR A 288 9.57 -0.96 -23.13
CA THR A 288 9.97 0.14 -22.26
C THR A 288 9.87 1.50 -22.96
N ALA A 289 9.20 1.57 -24.11
CA ALA A 289 8.96 2.83 -24.79
C ALA A 289 8.01 3.72 -23.97
N LEU A 290 8.30 5.02 -23.91
CA LEU A 290 7.56 5.97 -23.07
C LEU A 290 6.04 5.96 -23.31
N PRO A 291 5.52 5.94 -24.55
CA PRO A 291 4.08 5.88 -24.77
C PRO A 291 3.42 4.66 -24.11
N TRP A 292 4.08 3.51 -24.15
CA TRP A 292 3.61 2.29 -23.50
C TRP A 292 3.72 2.35 -21.99
N LEU A 293 4.75 2.97 -21.44
CA LEU A 293 4.88 3.20 -19.99
C LEU A 293 3.75 4.09 -19.46
N ILE A 294 3.34 5.10 -20.22
CA ILE A 294 2.18 5.94 -19.89
C ILE A 294 0.90 5.10 -19.83
N VAL A 295 0.65 4.26 -20.83
CA VAL A 295 -0.50 3.34 -20.85
C VAL A 295 -0.46 2.38 -19.67
N ILE A 296 0.70 1.78 -19.39
CA ILE A 296 0.91 0.86 -18.26
C ILE A 296 0.57 1.55 -16.94
N GLN A 297 0.97 2.79 -16.75
CA GLN A 297 0.70 3.54 -15.52
C GLN A 297 -0.77 3.96 -15.38
N ILE A 298 -1.42 4.34 -16.46
CA ILE A 298 -2.88 4.58 -16.47
C ILE A 298 -3.64 3.31 -16.13
N LEU A 299 -3.20 2.15 -16.62
CA LEU A 299 -3.80 0.85 -16.29
C LEU A 299 -3.69 0.47 -14.82
N HIS A 300 -2.89 1.19 -14.01
CA HIS A 300 -2.87 1.01 -12.56
C HIS A 300 -4.26 1.16 -11.95
N CYS A 301 -5.06 2.08 -12.43
CA CYS A 301 -6.45 2.22 -11.98
C CYS A 301 -7.28 0.95 -12.26
N GLY A 302 -7.03 0.25 -13.37
CA GLY A 302 -7.69 -1.01 -13.69
C GLY A 302 -7.19 -2.18 -12.83
N THR A 303 -5.89 -2.29 -12.62
CA THR A 303 -5.31 -3.41 -11.86
C THR A 303 -5.49 -3.27 -10.36
N PHE A 304 -5.35 -2.08 -9.81
CA PHE A 304 -5.43 -1.83 -8.37
C PHE A 304 -6.79 -1.30 -7.93
N THR A 305 -7.19 -0.15 -8.45
CA THR A 305 -8.42 0.54 -8.00
C THR A 305 -9.66 -0.28 -8.25
N VAL A 306 -9.82 -0.82 -9.45
CA VAL A 306 -10.97 -1.65 -9.82
C VAL A 306 -11.00 -2.93 -9.00
N CYS A 307 -9.86 -3.57 -8.77
CA CYS A 307 -9.76 -4.76 -7.92
C CYS A 307 -10.18 -4.45 -6.47
N HIS A 308 -9.72 -3.34 -5.94
CA HIS A 308 -10.07 -2.92 -4.59
C HIS A 308 -11.57 -2.57 -4.47
N LEU A 309 -12.14 -1.87 -5.44
CA LEU A 309 -13.57 -1.60 -5.50
C LEU A 309 -14.40 -2.89 -5.57
N ALA A 310 -13.96 -3.85 -6.37
CA ALA A 310 -14.60 -5.17 -6.46
C ALA A 310 -14.58 -5.89 -5.11
N ALA A 311 -13.42 -5.87 -4.43
CA ALA A 311 -13.27 -6.46 -3.11
C ALA A 311 -14.19 -5.80 -2.09
N MET A 312 -14.26 -4.49 -2.08
CA MET A 312 -15.14 -3.76 -1.16
C MET A 312 -16.62 -4.07 -1.41
N ARG A 313 -17.05 -4.18 -2.67
CA ARG A 313 -18.43 -4.59 -2.99
C ARG A 313 -18.74 -6.01 -2.58
N TYR A 314 -17.82 -6.95 -2.81
CA TYR A 314 -18.00 -8.33 -2.38
C TYR A 314 -18.11 -8.45 -0.86
N ILE A 315 -17.25 -7.74 -0.14
CA ILE A 315 -17.23 -7.73 1.33
C ILE A 315 -18.50 -7.07 1.89
N ALA A 316 -18.90 -5.93 1.32
CA ALA A 316 -20.08 -5.18 1.76
C ALA A 316 -21.40 -5.96 1.60
N ALA A 317 -21.45 -6.96 0.71
CA ALA A 317 -22.59 -7.83 0.56
C ALA A 317 -22.77 -8.85 1.70
N ARG A 318 -21.76 -9.00 2.58
CA ARG A 318 -21.84 -9.83 3.79
C ARG A 318 -22.62 -9.10 4.88
N GLN A 319 -23.10 -9.86 5.87
CA GLN A 319 -23.92 -9.33 6.96
C GLN A 319 -23.17 -9.31 8.30
N GLY A 320 -23.51 -8.31 9.11
CA GLY A 320 -23.03 -8.22 10.50
C GLY A 320 -21.50 -8.21 10.62
N SER A 321 -21.01 -8.99 11.56
CA SER A 321 -19.58 -9.09 11.87
C SER A 321 -18.74 -9.76 10.78
N GLU A 322 -19.36 -10.48 9.82
CA GLU A 322 -18.66 -11.10 8.70
C GLU A 322 -17.98 -10.07 7.79
N VAL A 323 -18.57 -8.87 7.64
CA VAL A 323 -17.97 -7.77 6.88
C VAL A 323 -16.59 -7.43 7.40
N ILE A 324 -16.48 -7.23 8.72
CA ILE A 324 -15.21 -6.85 9.37
C ILE A 324 -14.21 -7.99 9.28
N ARG A 325 -14.65 -9.23 9.49
CA ARG A 325 -13.78 -10.42 9.42
C ARG A 325 -13.26 -10.64 8.00
N LEU A 326 -14.12 -10.57 7.00
CA LEU A 326 -13.71 -10.77 5.62
C LEU A 326 -12.79 -9.65 5.13
N GLN A 327 -13.02 -8.43 5.57
CA GLN A 327 -12.11 -7.31 5.29
C GLN A 327 -10.73 -7.53 5.93
N ALA A 328 -10.68 -8.04 7.15
CA ALA A 328 -9.44 -8.38 7.82
C ALA A 328 -8.69 -9.50 7.07
N VAL A 329 -9.38 -10.56 6.65
CA VAL A 329 -8.79 -11.65 5.84
C VAL A 329 -8.29 -11.13 4.51
N TYR A 330 -9.08 -10.31 3.81
CA TYR A 330 -8.66 -9.70 2.54
C TYR A 330 -7.39 -8.88 2.70
N SER A 331 -7.33 -8.01 3.70
CA SER A 331 -6.14 -7.20 3.98
C SER A 331 -4.93 -8.07 4.31
N ALA A 332 -5.14 -9.10 5.11
CA ALA A 332 -4.09 -10.02 5.53
C ALA A 332 -3.52 -10.85 4.38
N VAL A 333 -4.40 -11.48 3.63
CA VAL A 333 -4.02 -12.51 2.66
C VAL A 333 -3.72 -11.90 1.30
N ALA A 334 -4.57 -11.01 0.79
CA ALA A 334 -4.42 -10.43 -0.52
C ALA A 334 -3.48 -9.22 -0.52
N MET A 335 -3.67 -8.28 0.40
CA MET A 335 -2.88 -7.04 0.44
C MET A 335 -1.55 -7.19 1.19
N GLY A 336 -1.42 -8.18 2.05
CA GLY A 336 -0.22 -8.45 2.82
C GLY A 336 0.54 -9.68 2.34
N GLY A 337 0.05 -10.86 2.71
CA GLY A 337 0.75 -12.13 2.51
C GLY A 337 1.05 -12.48 1.05
N SER A 338 0.07 -12.31 0.17
CA SER A 338 0.23 -12.58 -1.27
C SER A 338 1.32 -11.70 -1.89
N ILE A 339 1.28 -10.40 -1.64
CA ILE A 339 2.26 -9.46 -2.18
C ILE A 339 3.65 -9.76 -1.58
N ALA A 340 3.74 -10.07 -0.29
CA ALA A 340 5.00 -10.38 0.38
C ALA A 340 5.67 -11.62 -0.23
N ILE A 341 4.94 -12.71 -0.38
CA ILE A 341 5.45 -13.96 -0.98
C ILE A 341 5.86 -13.72 -2.43
N MET A 342 5.01 -13.07 -3.21
CA MET A 342 5.28 -12.78 -4.61
C MET A 342 6.46 -11.81 -4.80
N THR A 343 6.72 -10.92 -3.85
CA THR A 343 7.87 -10.02 -3.89
C THR A 343 9.19 -10.78 -3.74
N VAL A 344 9.24 -11.79 -2.88
CA VAL A 344 10.41 -12.67 -2.75
C VAL A 344 10.66 -13.40 -4.07
N PHE A 345 9.63 -14.02 -4.64
CA PHE A 345 9.73 -14.68 -5.94
C PHE A 345 10.09 -13.71 -7.07
N ALA A 346 9.52 -12.51 -7.07
CA ALA A 346 9.83 -11.49 -8.07
C ALA A 346 11.30 -11.09 -8.03
N GLY A 347 11.91 -10.99 -6.87
CA GLY A 347 13.35 -10.72 -6.73
C GLY A 347 14.20 -11.82 -7.35
N PHE A 348 13.90 -13.07 -7.05
CA PHE A 348 14.56 -14.22 -7.66
C PHE A 348 14.37 -14.24 -9.18
N LEU A 349 13.14 -14.07 -9.65
CA LEU A 349 12.82 -14.10 -11.08
C LEU A 349 13.44 -12.90 -11.83
N TYR A 350 13.43 -11.72 -11.23
CA TYR A 350 14.06 -10.54 -11.84
C TYR A 350 15.56 -10.71 -12.01
N GLN A 351 16.24 -11.33 -11.05
CA GLN A 351 17.67 -11.60 -11.13
C GLN A 351 18.02 -12.50 -12.34
N HIS A 352 17.16 -13.46 -12.66
CA HIS A 352 17.41 -14.44 -13.74
C HIS A 352 16.77 -14.01 -15.08
N LEU A 353 15.65 -13.34 -15.07
CA LEU A 353 14.84 -13.03 -16.24
C LEU A 353 14.79 -11.53 -16.59
N GLY A 354 15.26 -10.65 -15.69
CA GLY A 354 15.11 -9.20 -15.87
C GLY A 354 13.64 -8.83 -16.10
N GLY A 355 13.35 -8.08 -17.15
CA GLY A 355 11.98 -7.68 -17.52
C GLY A 355 11.02 -8.83 -17.82
N GLY A 356 11.55 -10.03 -18.07
CA GLY A 356 10.74 -11.25 -18.25
C GLY A 356 9.87 -11.61 -17.02
N VAL A 357 10.21 -11.10 -15.83
CA VAL A 357 9.40 -11.28 -14.62
C VAL A 357 7.97 -10.74 -14.80
N PHE A 358 7.78 -9.69 -15.58
CA PHE A 358 6.45 -9.12 -15.82
C PHE A 358 5.55 -10.02 -16.66
N TRP A 359 6.11 -10.82 -17.57
CA TRP A 359 5.41 -11.89 -18.23
C TRP A 359 4.91 -12.95 -17.25
N ILE A 360 5.71 -13.28 -16.25
CA ILE A 360 5.31 -14.19 -15.17
C ILE A 360 4.16 -13.58 -14.35
N MET A 361 4.22 -12.28 -14.06
CA MET A 361 3.11 -11.58 -13.36
C MET A 361 1.81 -11.61 -14.18
N ALA A 362 1.89 -11.46 -15.50
CA ALA A 362 0.73 -11.63 -16.38
C ALA A 362 0.14 -13.05 -16.27
N LEU A 363 0.99 -14.08 -16.25
CA LEU A 363 0.56 -15.47 -16.06
C LEU A 363 -0.04 -15.71 -14.67
N VAL A 364 0.42 -15.03 -13.64
CA VAL A 364 -0.17 -15.08 -12.29
C VAL A 364 -1.56 -14.47 -12.26
N ALA A 365 -1.77 -13.36 -12.98
CA ALA A 365 -3.08 -12.69 -13.06
C ALA A 365 -4.11 -13.50 -13.88
N LEU A 366 -3.67 -14.26 -14.87
CA LEU A 366 -4.56 -14.94 -15.81
C LEU A 366 -5.54 -15.93 -15.14
N PRO A 367 -5.13 -16.81 -14.20
CA PRO A 367 -6.05 -17.74 -13.54
C PRO A 367 -7.15 -17.05 -12.73
N ALA A 368 -6.95 -15.80 -12.33
CA ALA A 368 -7.96 -15.05 -11.58
C ALA A 368 -9.29 -14.94 -12.35
N ILE A 369 -9.26 -14.93 -13.67
CA ILE A 369 -10.47 -14.92 -14.53
C ILE A 369 -11.36 -16.12 -14.21
N PHE A 370 -10.78 -17.29 -14.01
CA PHE A 370 -11.50 -18.53 -13.75
C PHE A 370 -11.84 -18.76 -12.28
N LEU A 371 -11.21 -18.02 -11.38
CA LEU A 371 -11.39 -18.11 -9.93
C LEU A 371 -12.34 -17.05 -9.36
N ARG A 372 -12.97 -16.26 -10.22
CA ARG A 372 -13.95 -15.28 -9.76
C ARG A 372 -15.07 -15.95 -8.95
N PRO A 373 -15.62 -15.29 -7.92
CA PRO A 373 -16.72 -15.86 -7.15
C PRO A 373 -17.89 -16.15 -8.06
N LYS A 374 -18.62 -17.25 -7.79
CA LYS A 374 -19.83 -17.59 -8.52
C LYS A 374 -20.92 -16.58 -8.20
N VAL A 375 -21.81 -16.33 -9.16
CA VAL A 375 -23.01 -15.54 -8.92
C VAL A 375 -23.85 -16.31 -7.89
N VAL A 376 -24.05 -15.74 -6.71
CA VAL A 376 -25.06 -16.25 -5.79
C VAL A 376 -26.40 -15.87 -6.40
N ALA A 377 -27.16 -16.86 -6.86
CA ALA A 377 -28.54 -16.62 -7.23
C ALA A 377 -29.22 -15.95 -6.05
N ALA A 378 -29.85 -14.79 -6.27
CA ALA A 378 -30.68 -14.16 -5.27
C ALA A 378 -31.75 -15.15 -4.89
N SER A 379 -31.67 -15.69 -3.66
CA SER A 379 -32.70 -16.51 -3.04
C SER A 379 -33.83 -15.64 -2.54
#